data_1a546889711c2fe162f6f4b124ab39b4
#
_entry.id   1a546889711c2fe162f6f4b124ab39b4
#
_cell.length_a   1.000
_cell.length_b   1.000
_cell.length_c   1.000
_cell.angle_alpha   90.00
_cell.angle_beta   90.00
_cell.angle_gamma   90.00
#
_symmetry.space_group_name_H-M   'P 1'
#
loop_
_entity.id
_entity.type
_entity.pdbx_description
1 polymer ?
#
loop_
_entity_poly.entity_id
_entity_poly.type
_entity_poly.pdbx_seq_one_letter_code
_entity_poly.pdbx_strand_id
1 'polypeptide(L)'
;MDFVQGHLCNEEKHMNQIQVNTPRVMFAAMRSGSGKTTVTCGVLAALKKQNIKVQAYKCGPDYIDPMFHRTVLGIDTGNLDTFFAGADAIGRILARDTKDAEMCVMEGVMGYYDGVGGTTTMASSYELSKVTKTPVVLIVDAKGASVTLAATIRGIMEYKKDSRIAGVILNRVSPMFYSRLKQVIETECGIPVLGYLLEDASFAVPSRHLGLMQPDEMQKQRDWVETVAEAVMKTIDINGILEIAAQAETLQIQAHVDMRQNFEDMQQEADDVRQESVNILHEPADARQEIVDMQDESANTSCGHAEESENCKFPSGYRIGVARDAAFSFYYRENLRMLEDMGAKLVYFSPLEDAHVPKVDALIFGGGYPELYAKQLYDNRSMRASVRQALEAGMPCHAECGGFLYLGKSLADAEGNVYEMVGFLDGAGFQTERLQRFGYVELAPQDAGVFAVNTVLRGHEFHYWDSTDCGDACLAWKPLSKQKTYPCMVKKKGTFAGFPHLYYAGAEAFFYHLFSGSNQ
;
A
#
# COMPACT_ATOMS: atom_id res chain seq x y z
N MET A 1 -43.31 -19.56 49.35
CA MET A 1 -42.20 -18.63 49.74
C MET A 1 -40.95 -19.40 49.57
N ASP A 2 -40.29 -19.25 48.41
CA ASP A 2 -38.91 -19.67 48.22
C ASP A 2 -38.37 -18.88 47.07
N PHE A 3 -37.38 -18.06 47.39
CA PHE A 3 -36.61 -17.22 46.52
C PHE A 3 -35.63 -18.09 45.72
N VAL A 4 -35.78 -18.15 44.41
CA VAL A 4 -34.74 -18.64 43.52
C VAL A 4 -33.94 -17.42 43.03
N GLN A 5 -32.79 -17.22 43.63
CA GLN A 5 -31.77 -16.31 43.14
C GLN A 5 -31.15 -16.87 41.86
N GLY A 6 -31.46 -16.24 40.73
CA GLY A 6 -30.74 -16.49 39.48
C GLY A 6 -29.31 -15.90 39.56
N HIS A 7 -28.30 -16.75 39.55
CA HIS A 7 -26.93 -16.38 39.31
C HIS A 7 -26.81 -16.00 37.83
N LEU A 8 -26.70 -14.70 37.55
CA LEU A 8 -26.19 -14.20 36.29
C LEU A 8 -24.65 -14.46 36.30
N CYS A 9 -24.23 -15.50 35.60
CA CYS A 9 -22.84 -15.67 35.24
C CYS A 9 -22.46 -14.54 34.27
N ASN A 10 -21.79 -13.54 34.78
CA ASN A 10 -20.97 -12.62 33.95
C ASN A 10 -19.77 -13.42 33.46
N GLU A 11 -19.90 -14.08 32.32
CA GLU A 11 -18.74 -14.46 31.51
C GLU A 11 -18.22 -13.19 30.84
N GLU A 12 -17.30 -12.50 31.50
CA GLU A 12 -16.40 -11.57 30.81
C GLU A 12 -15.63 -12.38 29.76
N LYS A 13 -16.10 -12.33 28.52
CA LYS A 13 -15.30 -12.79 27.35
C LYS A 13 -14.01 -11.99 27.36
N HIS A 14 -12.92 -12.59 27.80
CA HIS A 14 -11.58 -12.06 27.59
C HIS A 14 -11.34 -11.98 26.09
N MET A 15 -11.65 -10.81 25.50
CA MET A 15 -11.22 -10.50 24.16
C MET A 15 -9.71 -10.45 24.16
N ASN A 16 -9.06 -11.35 23.43
CA ASN A 16 -7.61 -11.33 23.22
C ASN A 16 -7.24 -10.03 22.49
N GLN A 17 -6.85 -9.00 23.24
CA GLN A 17 -6.33 -7.76 22.67
C GLN A 17 -4.90 -7.99 22.21
N ILE A 18 -4.66 -7.72 20.93
CA ILE A 18 -3.31 -7.68 20.37
C ILE A 18 -2.72 -6.30 20.66
N GLN A 19 -1.51 -6.25 21.20
CA GLN A 19 -0.81 -5.00 21.50
C GLN A 19 0.46 -4.88 20.66
N VAL A 20 0.70 -3.70 20.11
CA VAL A 20 1.96 -3.33 19.45
C VAL A 20 2.68 -2.31 20.31
N ASN A 21 3.79 -2.72 20.92
CA ASN A 21 4.64 -1.89 21.77
C ASN A 21 5.99 -1.57 21.11
N THR A 22 6.24 -2.08 19.91
CA THR A 22 7.50 -1.86 19.18
C THR A 22 7.74 -0.37 18.99
N PRO A 23 8.91 0.16 19.41
CA PRO A 23 9.35 1.52 19.14
C PRO A 23 9.21 1.83 17.65
N ARG A 24 8.60 2.97 17.31
CA ARG A 24 8.36 3.30 15.91
C ARG A 24 8.43 4.78 15.64
N VAL A 25 8.90 5.14 14.46
CA VAL A 25 9.01 6.52 13.98
C VAL A 25 8.61 6.63 12.51
N MET A 26 8.02 7.75 12.15
CA MET A 26 7.73 8.08 10.76
C MET A 26 8.60 9.24 10.29
N PHE A 27 9.27 9.10 9.15
CA PHE A 27 9.92 10.19 8.43
C PHE A 27 8.94 10.78 7.41
N ALA A 28 8.50 12.01 7.64
CA ALA A 28 7.63 12.75 6.74
C ALA A 28 8.31 14.04 6.25
N ALA A 29 7.70 14.75 5.31
CA ALA A 29 8.25 16.01 4.84
C ALA A 29 7.14 17.00 4.48
N MET A 30 7.50 18.26 4.29
CA MET A 30 6.55 19.31 3.90
C MET A 30 6.02 19.15 2.47
N ARG A 31 6.81 18.53 1.58
CA ARG A 31 6.49 18.31 0.17
C ARG A 31 7.34 17.20 -0.44
N SER A 32 6.97 16.76 -1.64
CA SER A 32 7.83 15.91 -2.46
C SER A 32 9.17 16.58 -2.76
N GLY A 33 10.23 15.79 -2.93
CA GLY A 33 11.58 16.30 -3.24
C GLY A 33 12.34 16.91 -2.05
N SER A 34 11.81 16.87 -0.82
CA SER A 34 12.50 17.37 0.39
C SER A 34 13.63 16.45 0.87
N GLY A 35 13.83 15.27 0.27
CA GLY A 35 14.90 14.33 0.63
C GLY A 35 14.48 13.22 1.59
N LYS A 36 13.17 12.93 1.73
CA LYS A 36 12.67 11.82 2.58
C LYS A 36 13.43 10.52 2.34
N THR A 37 13.42 10.05 1.10
CA THR A 37 14.03 8.77 0.73
C THR A 37 15.52 8.72 1.04
N THR A 38 16.26 9.79 0.74
CA THR A 38 17.70 9.87 1.07
C THR A 38 17.94 9.73 2.58
N VAL A 39 17.22 10.52 3.39
CA VAL A 39 17.35 10.47 4.85
C VAL A 39 16.91 9.11 5.40
N THR A 40 15.77 8.60 4.93
CA THR A 40 15.26 7.30 5.40
C THR A 40 16.22 6.16 5.08
N CYS A 41 16.73 6.08 3.83
CA CYS A 41 17.73 5.08 3.45
C CYS A 41 19.00 5.18 4.30
N GLY A 42 19.49 6.40 4.53
CA GLY A 42 20.66 6.61 5.38
C GLY A 42 20.45 6.20 6.83
N VAL A 43 19.29 6.52 7.41
CA VAL A 43 18.94 6.10 8.79
C VAL A 43 18.76 4.59 8.86
N LEU A 44 18.06 3.98 7.93
CA LEU A 44 17.91 2.52 7.86
C LEU A 44 19.27 1.80 7.77
N ALA A 45 20.18 2.32 6.95
CA ALA A 45 21.54 1.77 6.84
C ALA A 45 22.34 1.98 8.14
N ALA A 46 22.22 3.14 8.80
CA ALA A 46 22.87 3.42 10.08
C ALA A 46 22.37 2.49 11.19
N LEU A 47 21.06 2.28 11.30
CA LEU A 47 20.45 1.35 12.27
C LEU A 47 20.92 -0.09 12.02
N LYS A 48 20.97 -0.51 10.76
CA LYS A 48 21.50 -1.84 10.39
C LYS A 48 22.96 -1.99 10.78
N LYS A 49 23.82 -0.96 10.59
CA LYS A 49 25.23 -0.97 11.02
C LYS A 49 25.37 -1.08 12.54
N GLN A 50 24.40 -0.60 13.30
CA GLN A 50 24.31 -0.76 14.76
C GLN A 50 23.69 -2.11 15.17
N ASN A 51 23.42 -3.02 14.21
CA ASN A 51 22.77 -4.31 14.41
C ASN A 51 21.35 -4.24 15.00
N ILE A 52 20.66 -3.12 14.85
CA ILE A 52 19.26 -2.98 15.27
C ILE A 52 18.37 -3.66 14.23
N LYS A 53 17.50 -4.57 14.69
CA LYS A 53 16.52 -5.25 13.82
C LYS A 53 15.36 -4.30 13.49
N VAL A 54 15.32 -3.84 12.25
CA VAL A 54 14.33 -2.88 11.77
C VAL A 54 13.29 -3.55 10.89
N GLN A 55 12.01 -3.33 11.18
CA GLN A 55 10.91 -3.49 10.24
C GLN A 55 10.64 -2.13 9.60
N ALA A 56 10.62 -2.06 8.27
CA ALA A 56 10.34 -0.80 7.58
C ALA A 56 9.03 -0.85 6.80
N TYR A 57 8.42 0.32 6.60
CA TYR A 57 7.23 0.49 5.75
C TYR A 57 7.32 1.76 4.92
N LYS A 58 6.74 1.68 3.74
CA LYS A 58 6.43 2.84 2.90
C LYS A 58 4.95 3.18 3.04
N CYS A 59 4.64 4.45 3.26
CA CYS A 59 3.28 4.95 3.17
C CYS A 59 2.85 5.03 1.69
N GLY A 60 1.64 4.57 1.40
CA GLY A 60 1.08 4.65 0.05
C GLY A 60 1.45 3.49 -0.89
N PRO A 61 0.95 3.55 -2.13
CA PRO A 61 1.04 2.47 -3.13
C PRO A 61 2.37 2.49 -3.90
N ASP A 62 3.48 2.43 -3.21
CA ASP A 62 4.83 2.50 -3.78
C ASP A 62 5.49 1.12 -3.81
N TYR A 63 5.87 0.63 -4.98
CA TYR A 63 6.63 -0.62 -5.13
C TYR A 63 8.14 -0.42 -5.11
N ILE A 64 8.61 0.80 -5.50
CA ILE A 64 10.02 1.09 -5.74
C ILE A 64 10.82 1.13 -4.45
N ASP A 65 10.39 1.96 -3.51
CA ASP A 65 11.11 2.14 -2.25
C ASP A 65 11.14 0.85 -1.42
N PRO A 66 10.03 0.11 -1.21
CA PRO A 66 10.08 -1.17 -0.52
C PRO A 66 10.98 -2.21 -1.19
N MET A 67 10.96 -2.30 -2.51
CA MET A 67 11.82 -3.22 -3.26
C MET A 67 13.30 -2.83 -3.11
N PHE A 68 13.62 -1.55 -3.21
CA PHE A 68 14.98 -1.03 -2.99
C PHE A 68 15.48 -1.37 -1.59
N HIS A 69 14.68 -1.13 -0.55
CA HIS A 69 15.08 -1.44 0.82
C HIS A 69 15.34 -2.94 1.01
N ARG A 70 14.49 -3.80 0.46
CA ARG A 70 14.70 -5.26 0.55
C ARG A 70 15.94 -5.73 -0.21
N THR A 71 16.16 -5.21 -1.42
CA THR A 71 17.18 -5.71 -2.34
C THR A 71 18.55 -5.12 -2.03
N VAL A 72 18.63 -3.80 -1.78
CA VAL A 72 19.90 -3.08 -1.60
C VAL A 72 20.29 -3.00 -0.14
N LEU A 73 19.36 -2.61 0.75
CA LEU A 73 19.62 -2.49 2.19
C LEU A 73 19.50 -3.85 2.90
N GLY A 74 18.76 -4.82 2.33
CA GLY A 74 18.46 -6.09 2.99
C GLY A 74 17.62 -5.88 4.26
N ILE A 75 16.73 -4.88 4.24
CA ILE A 75 15.78 -4.58 5.31
C ILE A 75 14.38 -4.92 4.82
N ASP A 76 13.68 -5.75 5.59
CA ASP A 76 12.31 -6.12 5.28
C ASP A 76 11.41 -4.89 5.31
N THR A 77 10.75 -4.61 4.16
CA THR A 77 9.96 -3.40 3.97
C THR A 77 8.65 -3.74 3.27
N GLY A 78 7.56 -3.28 3.85
CA GLY A 78 6.22 -3.42 3.29
C GLY A 78 5.57 -2.07 2.98
N ASN A 79 4.26 -2.10 2.73
CA ASN A 79 3.44 -0.91 2.53
C ASN A 79 2.36 -0.82 3.61
N LEU A 80 2.15 0.38 4.14
CA LEU A 80 0.99 0.70 4.97
C LEU A 80 0.24 1.86 4.33
N ASP A 81 -1.07 1.69 4.17
CA ASP A 81 -1.91 2.68 3.52
C ASP A 81 -3.32 2.65 4.09
N THR A 82 -3.79 3.78 4.63
CA THR A 82 -5.10 3.89 5.26
C THR A 82 -6.26 3.91 4.26
N PHE A 83 -5.98 4.17 2.98
CA PHE A 83 -6.98 3.98 1.94
C PHE A 83 -7.22 2.50 1.63
N PHE A 84 -6.16 1.72 1.55
CA PHE A 84 -6.26 0.29 1.22
C PHE A 84 -6.82 -0.53 2.37
N ALA A 85 -6.36 -0.26 3.59
CA ALA A 85 -6.68 -1.05 4.77
C ALA A 85 -7.17 -0.17 5.92
N GLY A 86 -8.21 -0.60 6.59
CA GLY A 86 -8.69 0.06 7.79
C GLY A 86 -7.70 -0.03 8.95
N ALA A 87 -7.94 0.74 10.01
CA ALA A 87 -7.06 0.83 11.19
C ALA A 87 -6.73 -0.55 11.80
N ASP A 88 -7.70 -1.43 11.90
CA ASP A 88 -7.52 -2.76 12.48
C ASP A 88 -6.64 -3.65 11.61
N ALA A 89 -6.82 -3.62 10.29
CA ALA A 89 -5.96 -4.38 9.36
C ALA A 89 -4.52 -3.87 9.40
N ILE A 90 -4.30 -2.55 9.42
CA ILE A 90 -2.98 -1.92 9.62
C ILE A 90 -2.37 -2.37 10.95
N GLY A 91 -3.16 -2.37 12.01
CA GLY A 91 -2.73 -2.83 13.32
C GLY A 91 -2.30 -4.30 13.32
N ARG A 92 -3.08 -5.19 12.70
CA ARG A 92 -2.71 -6.62 12.55
C ARG A 92 -1.42 -6.80 11.75
N ILE A 93 -1.25 -6.06 10.65
CA ILE A 93 -0.01 -6.08 9.86
C ILE A 93 1.18 -5.67 10.73
N LEU A 94 1.07 -4.57 11.47
CA LEU A 94 2.10 -4.10 12.39
C LEU A 94 2.41 -5.15 13.46
N ALA A 95 1.41 -5.71 14.13
CA ALA A 95 1.58 -6.70 15.19
C ALA A 95 2.32 -7.95 14.69
N ARG A 96 1.95 -8.44 13.50
CA ARG A 96 2.59 -9.59 12.86
C ARG A 96 4.05 -9.30 12.53
N ASP A 97 4.30 -8.21 11.82
CA ASP A 97 5.58 -7.96 11.17
C ASP A 97 6.64 -7.37 12.13
N THR A 98 6.19 -6.70 13.21
CA THR A 98 7.13 -6.12 14.19
C THR A 98 7.41 -7.01 15.38
N LYS A 99 6.90 -8.25 15.40
CA LYS A 99 7.04 -9.19 16.51
C LYS A 99 8.50 -9.42 16.93
N ASP A 100 9.40 -9.54 15.94
CA ASP A 100 10.82 -9.79 16.16
C ASP A 100 11.69 -8.56 15.86
N ALA A 101 11.08 -7.40 15.62
CA ALA A 101 11.77 -6.15 15.35
C ALA A 101 11.99 -5.36 16.65
N GLU A 102 13.17 -4.72 16.75
CA GLU A 102 13.51 -3.82 17.84
C GLU A 102 13.00 -2.40 17.57
N MET A 103 12.77 -2.08 16.29
CA MET A 103 12.28 -0.77 15.84
C MET A 103 11.49 -0.90 14.54
N CYS A 104 10.48 -0.05 14.40
CA CYS A 104 9.75 0.13 13.15
C CYS A 104 10.00 1.52 12.56
N VAL A 105 10.36 1.59 11.29
CA VAL A 105 10.57 2.84 10.55
C VAL A 105 9.54 2.94 9.43
N MET A 106 8.82 4.07 9.37
CA MET A 106 7.86 4.37 8.32
C MET A 106 8.37 5.52 7.47
N GLU A 107 8.36 5.39 6.15
CA GLU A 107 8.63 6.48 5.21
C GLU A 107 7.33 7.03 4.67
N GLY A 108 7.06 8.32 4.92
CA GLY A 108 5.89 9.02 4.41
C GLY A 108 5.91 9.24 2.90
N VAL A 109 4.77 9.60 2.35
CA VAL A 109 4.56 9.91 0.94
C VAL A 109 4.22 11.39 0.78
N MET A 110 4.58 12.01 -0.36
CA MET A 110 4.28 13.42 -0.69
C MET A 110 4.60 14.39 0.46
N GLY A 111 3.77 15.42 0.70
CA GLY A 111 3.78 16.21 1.92
C GLY A 111 3.01 15.52 3.04
N TYR A 112 3.32 15.89 4.27
CA TYR A 112 2.80 15.21 5.47
C TYR A 112 1.27 15.12 5.51
N TYR A 113 0.58 16.16 5.06
CA TYR A 113 -0.88 16.24 5.00
C TYR A 113 -1.48 15.95 3.64
N ASP A 114 -0.64 15.72 2.61
CA ASP A 114 -1.12 15.48 1.25
C ASP A 114 -1.71 14.06 1.14
N GLY A 115 -3.00 13.97 0.94
CA GLY A 115 -3.71 12.71 0.78
C GLY A 115 -4.42 12.59 -0.57
N VAL A 116 -5.47 11.82 -0.61
CA VAL A 116 -6.24 11.53 -1.84
C VAL A 116 -6.64 12.82 -2.55
N GLY A 117 -6.34 12.87 -3.85
CA GLY A 117 -6.67 14.01 -4.71
C GLY A 117 -5.88 15.29 -4.43
N GLY A 118 -4.93 15.29 -3.47
CA GLY A 118 -4.14 16.45 -3.08
C GLY A 118 -4.94 17.55 -2.35
N THR A 119 -6.18 17.30 -2.00
CA THR A 119 -7.09 18.26 -1.34
C THR A 119 -7.63 17.76 0.00
N THR A 120 -7.33 16.54 0.38
CA THR A 120 -7.74 15.91 1.64
C THR A 120 -6.54 15.38 2.40
N THR A 121 -6.72 15.07 3.70
CA THR A 121 -5.73 14.37 4.50
C THR A 121 -5.93 12.85 4.50
N MET A 122 -6.94 12.34 3.81
CA MET A 122 -7.22 10.90 3.69
C MET A 122 -6.08 10.18 2.98
N ALA A 123 -5.62 9.07 3.52
CA ALA A 123 -4.46 8.30 3.05
C ALA A 123 -3.14 9.08 3.03
N SER A 124 -3.03 10.15 3.81
CA SER A 124 -1.78 10.89 3.99
C SER A 124 -0.86 10.22 5.01
N SER A 125 0.40 10.66 5.03
CA SER A 125 1.34 10.29 6.10
C SER A 125 0.83 10.70 7.49
N TYR A 126 0.11 11.82 7.57
CA TYR A 126 -0.54 12.27 8.81
C TYR A 126 -1.59 11.27 9.30
N GLU A 127 -2.52 10.85 8.44
CA GLU A 127 -3.53 9.89 8.83
C GLU A 127 -2.93 8.55 9.28
N LEU A 128 -1.94 8.04 8.55
CA LEU A 128 -1.22 6.82 8.94
C LEU A 128 -0.53 7.00 10.28
N SER A 129 0.12 8.15 10.56
CA SER A 129 0.75 8.42 11.85
C SER A 129 -0.24 8.42 13.02
N LYS A 130 -1.48 8.90 12.78
CA LYS A 130 -2.56 8.85 13.78
C LYS A 130 -3.02 7.42 14.05
N VAL A 131 -3.37 6.70 12.99
CA VAL A 131 -3.86 5.31 13.07
C VAL A 131 -2.84 4.42 13.78
N THR A 132 -1.57 4.60 13.47
CA THR A 132 -0.49 3.81 14.07
C THR A 132 0.06 4.40 15.36
N LYS A 133 -0.44 5.56 15.82
CA LYS A 133 0.07 6.30 16.98
C LYS A 133 1.60 6.51 16.95
N THR A 134 2.13 6.81 15.76
CA THR A 134 3.57 6.91 15.49
C THR A 134 4.04 8.36 15.56
N PRO A 135 5.04 8.70 16.37
CA PRO A 135 5.66 10.03 16.34
C PRO A 135 6.39 10.26 15.02
N VAL A 136 6.45 11.53 14.61
CA VAL A 136 6.93 11.95 13.29
C VAL A 136 8.18 12.80 13.41
N VAL A 137 9.20 12.46 12.65
CA VAL A 137 10.37 13.32 12.39
C VAL A 137 10.18 13.98 11.02
N LEU A 138 10.05 15.30 11.01
CA LEU A 138 9.82 16.07 9.80
C LEU A 138 11.14 16.37 9.09
N ILE A 139 11.30 15.93 7.85
CA ILE A 139 12.45 16.25 7.00
C ILE A 139 12.13 17.55 6.27
N VAL A 140 12.95 18.56 6.51
CA VAL A 140 12.73 19.92 6.05
C VAL A 140 13.82 20.34 5.10
N ASP A 141 13.44 20.72 3.88
CA ASP A 141 14.36 21.34 2.93
C ASP A 141 14.73 22.77 3.39
N ALA A 142 15.94 22.95 3.82
CA ALA A 142 16.46 24.22 4.34
C ALA A 142 17.20 25.07 3.30
N LYS A 143 17.25 24.64 2.02
CA LYS A 143 17.92 25.38 0.96
C LYS A 143 17.28 26.75 0.77
N GLY A 144 18.09 27.80 0.90
CA GLY A 144 17.64 29.18 0.70
C GLY A 144 16.67 29.71 1.76
N ALA A 145 16.47 28.98 2.88
CA ALA A 145 15.60 29.38 3.95
C ALA A 145 16.37 29.84 5.20
N SER A 146 15.77 30.71 6.00
CA SER A 146 16.31 31.27 7.23
C SER A 146 15.26 31.16 8.36
N VAL A 147 15.10 32.19 9.17
CA VAL A 147 14.12 32.24 10.30
C VAL A 147 12.70 31.85 9.84
N THR A 148 12.29 32.20 8.63
CA THR A 148 11.01 31.80 8.04
C THR A 148 10.78 30.29 8.09
N LEU A 149 11.84 29.47 8.14
CA LEU A 149 11.75 28.02 8.25
C LEU A 149 11.07 27.61 9.55
N ALA A 150 11.39 28.26 10.68
CA ALA A 150 10.74 28.00 11.96
C ALA A 150 9.22 28.32 11.90
N ALA A 151 8.84 29.43 11.28
CA ALA A 151 7.42 29.76 11.08
C ALA A 151 6.69 28.70 10.22
N THR A 152 7.36 28.17 9.18
CA THR A 152 6.79 27.13 8.34
C THR A 152 6.64 25.80 9.11
N ILE A 153 7.66 25.40 9.86
CA ILE A 153 7.62 24.18 10.71
C ILE A 153 6.49 24.31 11.73
N ARG A 154 6.41 25.44 12.41
CA ARG A 154 5.35 25.72 13.39
C ARG A 154 3.97 25.66 12.77
N GLY A 155 3.78 26.27 11.58
CA GLY A 155 2.52 26.21 10.85
C GLY A 155 2.09 24.76 10.53
N ILE A 156 3.02 23.90 10.13
CA ILE A 156 2.74 22.47 9.90
C ILE A 156 2.41 21.75 11.20
N MET A 157 3.11 22.03 12.29
CA MET A 157 2.82 21.42 13.59
C MET A 157 1.44 21.81 14.12
N GLU A 158 1.04 23.06 13.93
CA GLU A 158 -0.20 23.63 14.48
C GLU A 158 -1.41 23.43 13.54
N TYR A 159 -1.20 23.08 12.27
CA TYR A 159 -2.29 22.88 11.29
C TYR A 159 -3.31 21.83 11.76
N LYS A 160 -2.84 20.77 12.41
CA LYS A 160 -3.68 19.81 13.13
C LYS A 160 -3.15 19.65 14.54
N LYS A 161 -4.03 19.72 15.55
CA LYS A 161 -3.67 19.63 16.98
C LYS A 161 -2.97 18.32 17.35
N ASP A 162 -3.22 17.27 16.59
CA ASP A 162 -2.70 15.92 16.76
C ASP A 162 -1.64 15.56 15.70
N SER A 163 -0.85 16.52 15.26
CA SER A 163 0.14 16.37 14.18
C SER A 163 1.24 15.36 14.45
N ARG A 164 1.46 14.94 15.70
CA ARG A 164 2.47 13.97 16.14
C ARG A 164 3.92 14.31 15.75
N ILE A 165 4.20 15.53 15.28
CA ILE A 165 5.55 15.95 14.92
C ILE A 165 6.34 16.14 16.21
N ALA A 166 7.41 15.32 16.37
CA ALA A 166 8.22 15.23 17.58
C ALA A 166 9.68 15.63 17.36
N GLY A 167 10.11 15.88 16.12
CA GLY A 167 11.46 16.30 15.81
C GLY A 167 11.62 16.73 14.37
N VAL A 168 12.78 17.31 14.05
CA VAL A 168 13.10 17.82 12.71
C VAL A 168 14.51 17.37 12.28
N ILE A 169 14.67 17.04 11.01
CA ILE A 169 15.97 16.90 10.33
C ILE A 169 16.02 17.93 9.21
N LEU A 170 17.11 18.72 9.14
CA LEU A 170 17.30 19.71 8.10
C LEU A 170 18.08 19.11 6.93
N ASN A 171 17.53 19.21 5.73
CA ASN A 171 18.19 18.76 4.50
C ASN A 171 18.70 19.97 3.71
N ARG A 172 19.81 19.81 3.01
CA ARG A 172 20.43 20.82 2.13
C ARG A 172 20.84 22.10 2.87
N VAL A 173 21.51 21.96 4.02
CA VAL A 173 22.00 23.07 4.84
C VAL A 173 23.49 22.94 5.14
N SER A 174 24.22 24.07 5.17
CA SER A 174 25.63 24.07 5.57
C SER A 174 25.80 23.94 7.09
N PRO A 175 26.94 23.39 7.58
CA PRO A 175 27.20 23.22 9.01
C PRO A 175 27.12 24.52 9.81
N MET A 176 27.66 25.60 9.24
CA MET A 176 27.65 26.93 9.89
C MET A 176 26.21 27.45 10.03
N PHE A 177 25.35 27.22 9.04
CA PHE A 177 23.98 27.70 9.08
C PHE A 177 23.06 26.79 9.90
N TYR A 178 23.37 25.49 9.93
CA TYR A 178 22.68 24.52 10.75
C TYR A 178 22.63 24.91 12.23
N SER A 179 23.78 25.27 12.83
CA SER A 179 23.86 25.62 14.26
C SER A 179 22.95 26.79 14.63
N ARG A 180 22.82 27.78 13.72
CA ARG A 180 21.93 28.93 13.91
C ARG A 180 20.46 28.55 13.76
N LEU A 181 20.13 27.78 12.74
CA LEU A 181 18.75 27.33 12.50
C LEU A 181 18.28 26.38 13.60
N LYS A 182 19.14 25.48 14.07
CA LYS A 182 18.84 24.58 15.20
C LYS A 182 18.36 25.37 16.41
N GLN A 183 19.13 26.36 16.85
CA GLN A 183 18.76 27.18 18.01
C GLN A 183 17.41 27.89 17.83
N VAL A 184 17.18 28.48 16.65
CA VAL A 184 15.91 29.18 16.35
C VAL A 184 14.73 28.20 16.36
N ILE A 185 14.85 27.06 15.65
CA ILE A 185 13.76 26.07 15.54
C ILE A 185 13.45 25.47 16.91
N GLU A 186 14.46 25.07 17.68
CA GLU A 186 14.25 24.51 19.01
C GLU A 186 13.59 25.52 19.98
N THR A 187 13.98 26.80 19.90
CA THR A 187 13.38 27.87 20.72
C THR A 187 11.94 28.17 20.30
N GLU A 188 11.69 28.33 19.00
CA GLU A 188 10.39 28.79 18.47
C GLU A 188 9.37 27.67 18.35
N CYS A 189 9.80 26.45 18.04
CA CYS A 189 8.90 25.31 17.80
C CYS A 189 8.82 24.34 18.99
N GLY A 190 9.78 24.40 19.93
CA GLY A 190 9.79 23.54 21.13
C GLY A 190 10.06 22.07 20.86
N ILE A 191 10.64 21.72 19.69
CA ILE A 191 10.97 20.35 19.30
C ILE A 191 12.45 20.23 18.93
N PRO A 192 13.10 19.06 19.13
CA PRO A 192 14.51 18.87 18.84
C PRO A 192 14.80 18.90 17.32
N VAL A 193 15.92 19.50 16.96
CA VAL A 193 16.53 19.36 15.63
C VAL A 193 17.61 18.29 15.70
N LEU A 194 17.30 17.12 15.14
CA LEU A 194 18.06 15.87 15.26
C LEU A 194 19.29 15.82 14.34
N GLY A 195 19.51 16.81 13.50
CA GLY A 195 20.67 16.82 12.62
C GLY A 195 20.37 17.40 11.25
N TYR A 196 21.31 17.18 10.33
CA TYR A 196 21.21 17.73 8.99
C TYR A 196 21.96 16.89 7.95
N LEU A 197 21.58 17.09 6.69
CA LEU A 197 22.39 16.69 5.52
C LEU A 197 22.80 17.93 4.73
N LEU A 198 24.01 17.87 4.15
CA LEU A 198 24.51 18.87 3.23
C LEU A 198 23.75 18.85 1.89
N GLU A 199 23.83 19.93 1.14
CA GLU A 199 23.55 19.89 -0.27
C GLU A 199 24.75 19.26 -1.00
N ASP A 200 24.61 18.01 -1.43
CA ASP A 200 25.65 17.26 -2.12
C ASP A 200 25.03 16.45 -3.26
N ALA A 201 25.62 16.55 -4.46
CA ALA A 201 25.16 15.80 -5.62
C ALA A 201 25.27 14.28 -5.43
N SER A 202 26.21 13.81 -4.59
CA SER A 202 26.36 12.39 -4.25
C SER A 202 25.16 11.82 -3.46
N PHE A 203 24.33 12.67 -2.85
CA PHE A 203 23.12 12.27 -2.14
C PHE A 203 21.89 12.22 -3.05
N ALA A 204 22.00 12.64 -4.32
CA ALA A 204 20.92 12.46 -5.27
C ALA A 204 20.61 10.97 -5.41
N VAL A 205 19.32 10.63 -5.22
CA VAL A 205 18.88 9.24 -5.34
C VAL A 205 19.13 8.77 -6.77
N PRO A 206 19.90 7.68 -6.97
CA PRO A 206 20.14 7.15 -8.31
C PRO A 206 18.82 6.81 -9.01
N SER A 207 18.81 6.87 -10.34
CA SER A 207 17.66 6.37 -11.10
C SER A 207 17.38 4.93 -10.68
N ARG A 208 16.16 4.67 -10.21
CA ARG A 208 15.73 3.36 -9.75
C ARG A 208 14.84 2.78 -10.85
N HIS A 209 15.46 1.98 -11.71
CA HIS A 209 14.71 1.18 -12.66
C HIS A 209 14.09 -0.01 -11.92
N LEU A 210 12.82 -0.24 -12.16
CA LEU A 210 12.08 -1.38 -11.61
C LEU A 210 12.34 -2.59 -12.53
N GLY A 211 12.92 -3.62 -11.96
CA GLY A 211 13.28 -4.85 -12.67
C GLY A 211 14.46 -5.54 -12.00
N LEU A 212 14.98 -6.60 -12.59
CA LEU A 212 16.26 -7.18 -12.18
C LEU A 212 17.36 -6.19 -12.45
N MET A 213 17.92 -5.62 -11.37
CA MET A 213 19.08 -4.73 -11.47
C MET A 213 20.31 -5.52 -11.90
N GLN A 214 21.03 -4.99 -12.87
CA GLN A 214 22.32 -5.56 -13.25
C GLN A 214 23.31 -5.47 -12.07
N PRO A 215 24.27 -6.41 -11.94
CA PRO A 215 25.23 -6.40 -10.84
C PRO A 215 25.94 -5.06 -10.64
N ASP A 216 26.30 -4.38 -11.73
CA ASP A 216 26.95 -3.06 -11.68
C ASP A 216 26.03 -1.95 -11.15
N GLU A 217 24.74 -2.00 -11.48
CA GLU A 217 23.74 -1.07 -10.94
C GLU A 217 23.53 -1.31 -9.45
N MET A 218 23.47 -2.57 -9.05
CA MET A 218 23.37 -3.00 -7.66
C MET A 218 24.54 -2.47 -6.83
N GLN A 219 25.78 -2.58 -7.37
CA GLN A 219 26.96 -2.07 -6.68
C GLN A 219 26.92 -0.55 -6.54
N LYS A 220 26.58 0.19 -7.60
CA LYS A 220 26.42 1.65 -7.53
C LYS A 220 25.39 2.09 -6.48
N GLN A 221 24.30 1.35 -6.36
CA GLN A 221 23.27 1.66 -5.37
C GLN A 221 23.72 1.35 -3.94
N ARG A 222 24.49 0.29 -3.73
CA ARG A 222 25.13 -0.01 -2.43
C ARG A 222 26.15 1.06 -2.04
N ASP A 223 26.98 1.51 -2.98
CA ASP A 223 27.97 2.56 -2.75
C ASP A 223 27.27 3.88 -2.40
N TRP A 224 26.16 4.19 -3.07
CA TRP A 224 25.33 5.35 -2.73
C TRP A 224 24.76 5.25 -1.31
N VAL A 225 24.19 4.11 -0.93
CA VAL A 225 23.68 3.87 0.43
C VAL A 225 24.78 4.06 1.46
N GLU A 226 25.98 3.52 1.19
CA GLU A 226 27.12 3.65 2.10
C GLU A 226 27.51 5.11 2.30
N THR A 227 27.62 5.88 1.20
CA THR A 227 27.91 7.32 1.23
C THR A 227 26.90 8.11 2.06
N VAL A 228 25.61 7.84 1.86
CA VAL A 228 24.53 8.50 2.61
C VAL A 228 24.54 8.07 4.07
N ALA A 229 24.76 6.77 4.36
CA ALA A 229 24.83 6.25 5.71
C ALA A 229 25.99 6.87 6.52
N GLU A 230 27.16 7.04 5.91
CA GLU A 230 28.29 7.72 6.55
C GLU A 230 27.97 9.19 6.90
N ALA A 231 27.32 9.91 5.97
CA ALA A 231 26.88 11.27 6.20
C ALA A 231 25.87 11.34 7.36
N VAL A 232 24.88 10.47 7.34
CA VAL A 232 23.84 10.37 8.39
C VAL A 232 24.48 10.09 9.76
N MET A 233 25.38 9.10 9.85
CA MET A 233 26.06 8.79 11.13
C MET A 233 26.93 9.93 11.66
N LYS A 234 27.39 10.83 10.80
CA LYS A 234 28.21 11.99 11.21
C LYS A 234 27.39 13.19 11.65
N THR A 235 26.18 13.37 11.11
CA THR A 235 25.46 14.65 11.21
C THR A 235 24.04 14.51 11.77
N ILE A 236 23.51 13.29 11.90
CA ILE A 236 22.17 13.03 12.45
C ILE A 236 22.30 12.26 13.76
N ASP A 237 21.56 12.72 14.76
CA ASP A 237 21.47 12.10 16.08
C ASP A 237 20.56 10.86 16.03
N ILE A 238 21.17 9.69 15.79
CA ILE A 238 20.44 8.41 15.76
C ILE A 238 19.84 8.08 17.13
N ASN A 239 20.52 8.43 18.23
CA ASN A 239 19.98 8.18 19.57
C ASN A 239 18.72 9.03 19.83
N GLY A 240 18.70 10.29 19.41
CA GLY A 240 17.51 11.12 19.49
C GLY A 240 16.35 10.57 18.64
N ILE A 241 16.64 9.94 17.49
CA ILE A 241 15.60 9.23 16.70
C ILE A 241 15.06 8.02 17.48
N LEU A 242 15.92 7.23 18.13
CA LEU A 242 15.51 6.10 18.97
C LEU A 242 14.68 6.55 20.17
N GLU A 243 15.05 7.66 20.82
CA GLU A 243 14.29 8.25 21.93
C GLU A 243 12.89 8.70 21.48
N ILE A 244 12.77 9.32 20.30
CA ILE A 244 11.47 9.68 19.71
C ILE A 244 10.67 8.41 19.39
N ALA A 245 11.29 7.40 18.79
CA ALA A 245 10.61 6.15 18.45
C ALA A 245 10.05 5.43 19.69
N ALA A 246 10.77 5.50 20.82
CA ALA A 246 10.34 4.93 22.10
C ALA A 246 9.12 5.65 22.72
N GLN A 247 8.79 6.86 22.27
CA GLN A 247 7.59 7.59 22.68
C GLN A 247 6.31 7.12 21.98
N ALA A 248 6.40 6.19 21.02
CA ALA A 248 5.23 5.67 20.34
C ALA A 248 4.27 4.99 21.33
N GLU A 249 3.04 5.47 21.37
CA GLU A 249 2.00 4.93 22.26
C GLU A 249 1.67 3.47 21.89
N THR A 250 1.34 2.66 22.90
CA THR A 250 0.82 1.30 22.65
C THR A 250 -0.38 1.35 21.73
N LEU A 251 -0.33 0.58 20.64
CA LEU A 251 -1.45 0.37 19.76
C LEU A 251 -2.22 -0.86 20.24
N GLN A 252 -3.47 -0.68 20.61
CA GLN A 252 -4.39 -1.76 20.98
C GLN A 252 -5.26 -2.09 19.78
N ILE A 253 -5.31 -3.36 19.42
CA ILE A 253 -6.07 -3.87 18.29
C ILE A 253 -7.10 -4.85 18.86
N GLN A 254 -8.35 -4.68 18.49
CA GLN A 254 -9.37 -5.64 18.84
C GLN A 254 -9.13 -6.92 18.03
N ALA A 255 -8.95 -8.03 18.72
CA ALA A 255 -8.74 -9.33 18.07
C ALA A 255 -10.03 -9.81 17.35
N HIS A 256 -11.19 -9.39 17.82
CA HIS A 256 -12.51 -9.69 17.27
C HIS A 256 -13.50 -8.56 17.51
N VAL A 257 -14.26 -8.19 16.51
CA VAL A 257 -15.52 -7.48 16.64
C VAL A 257 -16.62 -8.49 16.32
N ASP A 258 -17.48 -8.79 17.29
CA ASP A 258 -18.69 -9.60 17.09
C ASP A 258 -19.67 -8.77 16.23
N MET A 259 -19.71 -9.06 14.94
CA MET A 259 -20.34 -8.21 13.91
C MET A 259 -21.84 -8.42 13.76
N ARG A 260 -22.48 -9.23 14.61
CA ARG A 260 -23.93 -9.46 14.50
C ARG A 260 -24.75 -8.20 14.70
N GLN A 261 -24.28 -7.29 15.56
CA GLN A 261 -24.96 -6.02 15.84
C GLN A 261 -24.75 -4.97 14.73
N ASN A 262 -23.58 -4.96 14.08
CA ASN A 262 -23.30 -4.00 13.00
C ASN A 262 -23.98 -4.36 11.66
N PHE A 263 -24.34 -5.62 11.45
CA PHE A 263 -25.01 -6.05 10.20
C PHE A 263 -26.45 -5.54 10.11
N GLU A 264 -27.16 -5.50 11.22
CA GLU A 264 -28.54 -4.96 11.29
C GLU A 264 -28.52 -3.44 11.12
N ASP A 265 -27.55 -2.75 11.72
CA ASP A 265 -27.38 -1.29 11.60
C ASP A 265 -26.98 -0.87 10.17
N MET A 266 -26.10 -1.65 9.51
CA MET A 266 -25.68 -1.40 8.12
C MET A 266 -26.75 -1.73 7.08
N GLN A 267 -27.60 -2.72 7.30
CA GLN A 267 -28.78 -2.96 6.45
C GLN A 267 -29.76 -1.79 6.56
N GLN A 268 -29.96 -1.27 7.75
CA GLN A 268 -30.81 -0.11 7.98
C GLN A 268 -30.27 1.13 7.27
N GLU A 269 -28.97 1.45 7.40
CA GLU A 269 -28.34 2.58 6.69
C GLU A 269 -28.37 2.42 5.17
N ALA A 270 -28.15 1.21 4.64
CA ALA A 270 -28.23 0.94 3.20
C ALA A 270 -29.66 1.09 2.65
N ASP A 271 -30.67 0.70 3.43
CA ASP A 271 -32.07 0.86 3.07
C ASP A 271 -32.51 2.32 3.20
N ASP A 272 -32.02 3.05 4.19
CA ASP A 272 -32.27 4.48 4.37
C ASP A 272 -31.67 5.30 3.21
N VAL A 273 -30.42 5.00 2.78
CA VAL A 273 -29.79 5.63 1.61
C VAL A 273 -30.51 5.29 0.30
N ARG A 274 -31.06 4.07 0.16
CA ARG A 274 -31.91 3.71 -0.98
C ARG A 274 -33.21 4.49 -0.97
N GLN A 275 -33.82 4.66 0.19
CA GLN A 275 -35.09 5.39 0.35
C GLN A 275 -34.92 6.88 0.12
N GLU A 276 -33.82 7.49 0.58
CA GLU A 276 -33.47 8.88 0.24
C GLU A 276 -33.19 9.07 -1.25
N SER A 277 -32.48 8.14 -1.89
CA SER A 277 -32.21 8.21 -3.34
C SER A 277 -33.49 8.13 -4.19
N VAL A 278 -34.49 7.39 -3.74
CA VAL A 278 -35.81 7.31 -4.39
C VAL A 278 -36.61 8.59 -4.17
N ASN A 279 -36.50 9.22 -3.00
CA ASN A 279 -37.20 10.48 -2.70
C ASN A 279 -36.61 11.67 -3.47
N ILE A 280 -35.27 11.71 -3.69
CA ILE A 280 -34.61 12.76 -4.49
C ILE A 280 -35.04 12.75 -5.96
N LEU A 281 -35.48 11.60 -6.49
CA LEU A 281 -35.98 11.50 -7.87
C LEU A 281 -37.41 12.06 -8.06
N HIS A 282 -38.11 12.42 -6.99
CA HIS A 282 -39.48 12.90 -7.03
C HIS A 282 -39.66 14.36 -6.57
N GLU A 283 -38.59 15.12 -6.27
CA GLU A 283 -38.70 16.54 -5.90
C GLU A 283 -38.47 17.47 -7.10
N PRO A 284 -39.26 18.58 -7.20
CA PRO A 284 -39.10 19.57 -8.26
C PRO A 284 -37.83 20.41 -8.11
N ALA A 285 -37.33 20.89 -9.26
CA ALA A 285 -35.99 21.46 -9.47
C ALA A 285 -35.57 22.71 -8.67
N ASP A 286 -36.39 23.27 -7.79
CA ASP A 286 -36.15 24.56 -7.12
C ASP A 286 -35.52 24.49 -5.71
N ALA A 287 -35.23 23.30 -5.19
CA ALA A 287 -34.68 23.10 -3.83
C ALA A 287 -33.17 22.81 -3.77
N ARG A 288 -32.40 23.13 -4.80
CA ARG A 288 -30.98 22.68 -4.92
C ARG A 288 -29.93 23.64 -4.33
N GLN A 289 -30.27 24.63 -3.56
CA GLN A 289 -29.31 25.70 -3.17
C GLN A 289 -28.94 25.75 -1.67
N GLU A 290 -29.39 24.86 -0.80
CA GLU A 290 -29.13 24.95 0.66
C GLU A 290 -28.39 23.77 1.29
N ILE A 291 -27.74 22.88 0.53
CA ILE A 291 -26.99 21.73 1.10
C ILE A 291 -25.50 21.85 0.77
N VAL A 292 -24.83 22.89 1.26
CA VAL A 292 -23.36 23.01 1.14
C VAL A 292 -22.62 23.02 2.49
N ASP A 293 -23.31 23.18 3.62
CA ASP A 293 -22.64 23.44 4.91
C ASP A 293 -22.72 22.32 5.98
N MET A 294 -23.04 21.06 5.60
CA MET A 294 -23.03 19.95 6.55
C MET A 294 -22.20 18.74 6.06
N GLN A 295 -20.89 18.93 5.86
CA GLN A 295 -19.98 17.82 5.57
C GLN A 295 -18.68 17.96 6.34
N ASP A 296 -18.68 17.71 7.64
CA ASP A 296 -17.41 17.54 8.39
C ASP A 296 -17.44 16.49 9.53
N GLU A 297 -18.42 15.60 9.63
CA GLU A 297 -18.49 14.63 10.73
C GLU A 297 -18.86 13.18 10.38
N SER A 298 -18.63 12.69 9.17
CA SER A 298 -18.91 11.26 8.91
C SER A 298 -17.91 10.58 7.98
N ALA A 299 -16.67 10.40 8.42
CA ALA A 299 -15.69 9.57 7.73
C ALA A 299 -15.09 8.52 8.69
N ASN A 300 -15.94 7.67 9.28
CA ASN A 300 -15.49 6.48 10.00
C ASN A 300 -16.46 5.31 9.73
N THR A 301 -16.72 5.02 8.46
CA THR A 301 -17.41 3.80 8.07
C THR A 301 -16.39 2.67 8.01
N SER A 302 -16.25 1.93 9.08
CA SER A 302 -15.54 0.66 9.10
C SER A 302 -16.26 -0.33 8.19
N CYS A 303 -15.58 -0.77 7.15
CA CYS A 303 -16.06 -1.75 6.18
C CYS A 303 -16.30 -3.09 6.87
N GLY A 304 -17.53 -3.62 6.84
CA GLY A 304 -17.91 -4.87 7.47
C GLY A 304 -17.35 -6.10 6.76
N HIS A 305 -16.27 -6.69 7.27
CA HIS A 305 -15.69 -7.93 6.74
C HIS A 305 -15.02 -8.82 7.81
N ALA A 306 -15.46 -8.81 9.07
CA ALA A 306 -14.73 -9.55 10.11
C ALA A 306 -15.23 -11.01 10.33
N GLU A 307 -16.46 -11.37 10.01
CA GLU A 307 -16.98 -12.73 10.30
C GLU A 307 -16.59 -13.80 9.28
N GLU A 308 -16.29 -13.43 8.02
CA GLU A 308 -15.87 -14.39 6.99
C GLU A 308 -14.36 -14.70 7.04
N SER A 309 -13.54 -13.84 7.64
CA SER A 309 -12.09 -14.00 7.63
C SER A 309 -11.56 -15.12 8.55
N GLU A 310 -12.30 -15.50 9.60
CA GLU A 310 -11.86 -16.55 10.55
C GLU A 310 -11.79 -17.96 9.95
N ASN A 311 -12.58 -18.23 8.91
CA ASN A 311 -12.61 -19.54 8.24
C ASN A 311 -11.86 -19.58 6.92
N CYS A 312 -11.22 -18.47 6.49
CA CYS A 312 -10.47 -18.41 5.24
C CYS A 312 -9.10 -19.12 5.38
N LYS A 313 -9.11 -20.45 5.36
CA LYS A 313 -7.91 -21.29 5.41
C LYS A 313 -7.85 -22.21 4.21
N PHE A 314 -6.74 -22.14 3.48
CA PHE A 314 -6.49 -23.07 2.39
C PHE A 314 -6.26 -24.49 2.93
N PRO A 315 -6.63 -25.53 2.16
CA PRO A 315 -6.32 -26.92 2.51
C PRO A 315 -4.81 -27.13 2.74
N SER A 316 -4.47 -28.08 3.59
CA SER A 316 -3.05 -28.41 3.84
C SER A 316 -2.33 -28.74 2.53
N GLY A 317 -1.21 -28.07 2.30
CA GLY A 317 -0.39 -28.25 1.12
C GLY A 317 -0.84 -27.44 -0.11
N TYR A 318 -1.84 -26.58 -0.01
CA TYR A 318 -2.28 -25.68 -1.09
C TYR A 318 -1.15 -24.78 -1.58
N ARG A 319 -0.95 -24.71 -2.88
CA ARG A 319 0.20 -24.03 -3.50
C ARG A 319 -0.26 -22.96 -4.47
N ILE A 320 0.26 -21.75 -4.33
CA ILE A 320 0.01 -20.64 -5.25
C ILE A 320 1.29 -20.32 -6.01
N GLY A 321 1.24 -20.41 -7.34
CA GLY A 321 2.33 -20.02 -8.22
C GLY A 321 2.35 -18.49 -8.38
N VAL A 322 3.49 -17.87 -8.07
CA VAL A 322 3.69 -16.43 -8.19
C VAL A 322 4.72 -16.17 -9.28
N ALA A 323 4.30 -15.55 -10.38
CA ALA A 323 5.20 -15.14 -11.45
C ALA A 323 6.14 -14.05 -10.93
N ARG A 324 7.46 -14.29 -10.92
CA ARG A 324 8.42 -13.36 -10.36
C ARG A 324 9.75 -13.37 -11.09
N ASP A 325 9.95 -12.33 -11.90
CA ASP A 325 11.18 -12.07 -12.64
C ASP A 325 11.28 -10.58 -13.00
N ALA A 326 12.10 -10.23 -14.00
CA ALA A 326 12.28 -8.86 -14.45
C ALA A 326 11.01 -8.25 -15.08
N ALA A 327 10.14 -9.07 -15.66
CA ALA A 327 8.89 -8.63 -16.27
C ALA A 327 7.75 -8.47 -15.23
N PHE A 328 7.79 -9.23 -14.13
CA PHE A 328 6.74 -9.31 -13.11
C PHE A 328 7.32 -9.15 -11.71
N SER A 329 7.40 -7.91 -11.21
CA SER A 329 8.06 -7.59 -9.95
C SER A 329 7.21 -6.78 -8.96
N PHE A 330 6.02 -6.31 -9.36
CA PHE A 330 5.19 -5.45 -8.53
C PHE A 330 4.20 -6.28 -7.71
N TYR A 331 4.56 -6.48 -6.46
CA TYR A 331 3.75 -7.18 -5.46
C TYR A 331 3.77 -6.43 -4.14
N TYR A 332 2.60 -6.20 -3.56
CA TYR A 332 2.54 -5.84 -2.15
C TYR A 332 2.92 -7.07 -1.32
N ARG A 333 3.94 -6.91 -0.48
CA ARG A 333 4.40 -7.99 0.41
C ARG A 333 3.27 -8.48 1.32
N GLU A 334 2.43 -7.56 1.76
CA GLU A 334 1.28 -7.81 2.63
C GLU A 334 0.28 -8.77 1.99
N ASN A 335 0.03 -8.62 0.68
CA ASN A 335 -0.81 -9.54 -0.08
C ASN A 335 -0.28 -10.97 -0.05
N LEU A 336 1.01 -11.13 -0.34
CA LEU A 336 1.65 -12.44 -0.36
C LEU A 336 1.66 -13.08 1.04
N ARG A 337 1.99 -12.31 2.08
CA ARG A 337 1.96 -12.78 3.47
C ARG A 337 0.56 -13.16 3.94
N MET A 338 -0.45 -12.40 3.53
CA MET A 338 -1.84 -12.75 3.86
C MET A 338 -2.21 -14.15 3.33
N LEU A 339 -1.81 -14.47 2.10
CA LEU A 339 -2.04 -15.80 1.53
C LEU A 339 -1.27 -16.90 2.29
N GLU A 340 -0.04 -16.61 2.73
CA GLU A 340 0.75 -17.53 3.60
C GLU A 340 0.08 -17.71 4.98
N ASP A 341 -0.42 -16.64 5.58
CA ASP A 341 -1.16 -16.66 6.85
C ASP A 341 -2.47 -17.48 6.73
N MET A 342 -3.07 -17.49 5.54
CA MET A 342 -4.22 -18.36 5.20
C MET A 342 -3.82 -19.82 4.95
N GLY A 343 -2.54 -20.16 5.00
CA GLY A 343 -2.01 -21.53 4.86
C GLY A 343 -1.55 -21.91 3.46
N ALA A 344 -1.52 -20.99 2.50
CA ALA A 344 -0.98 -21.25 1.17
C ALA A 344 0.56 -21.32 1.20
N LYS A 345 1.14 -22.18 0.38
CA LYS A 345 2.56 -22.19 0.08
C LYS A 345 2.83 -21.46 -1.24
N LEU A 346 3.59 -20.37 -1.19
CA LEU A 346 3.97 -19.64 -2.39
C LEU A 346 5.10 -20.36 -3.14
N VAL A 347 4.95 -20.51 -4.45
CA VAL A 347 5.91 -21.12 -5.36
C VAL A 347 6.26 -20.11 -6.44
N TYR A 348 7.45 -19.53 -6.37
CA TYR A 348 7.89 -18.56 -7.35
C TYR A 348 8.36 -19.24 -8.63
N PHE A 349 8.03 -18.63 -9.78
CA PHE A 349 8.47 -19.09 -11.08
C PHE A 349 8.72 -17.89 -12.03
N SER A 350 9.54 -18.08 -13.05
CA SER A 350 9.89 -17.03 -14.02
C SER A 350 9.24 -17.29 -15.37
N PRO A 351 8.25 -16.48 -15.79
CA PRO A 351 7.76 -16.51 -17.17
C PRO A 351 8.82 -16.27 -18.24
N LEU A 352 9.92 -15.58 -17.90
CA LEU A 352 11.04 -15.33 -18.83
C LEU A 352 11.95 -16.55 -19.00
N GLU A 353 12.19 -17.34 -17.93
CA GLU A 353 13.26 -18.33 -17.88
C GLU A 353 12.76 -19.77 -17.76
N ASP A 354 11.67 -20.01 -17.02
CA ASP A 354 11.15 -21.35 -16.81
C ASP A 354 10.37 -21.83 -18.04
N ALA A 355 10.44 -23.15 -18.29
CA ALA A 355 9.76 -23.73 -19.44
C ALA A 355 8.24 -23.94 -19.23
N HIS A 356 7.80 -24.15 -18.00
CA HIS A 356 6.42 -24.48 -17.66
C HIS A 356 6.01 -23.92 -16.30
N VAL A 357 4.69 -23.71 -16.13
CA VAL A 357 4.08 -23.43 -14.83
C VAL A 357 4.40 -24.57 -13.85
N PRO A 358 4.84 -24.25 -12.61
CA PRO A 358 5.08 -25.28 -11.59
C PRO A 358 3.78 -26.00 -11.20
N LYS A 359 3.89 -27.14 -10.52
CA LYS A 359 2.72 -27.83 -9.94
C LYS A 359 2.14 -26.99 -8.81
N VAL A 360 1.02 -26.31 -9.07
CA VAL A 360 0.33 -25.40 -8.14
C VAL A 360 -1.18 -25.49 -8.33
N ASP A 361 -1.92 -24.97 -7.38
CA ASP A 361 -3.39 -24.99 -7.37
C ASP A 361 -4.00 -23.67 -7.86
N ALA A 362 -3.23 -22.57 -7.83
CA ALA A 362 -3.63 -21.26 -8.32
C ALA A 362 -2.43 -20.46 -8.82
N LEU A 363 -2.67 -19.37 -9.55
CA LEU A 363 -1.64 -18.51 -10.16
C LEU A 363 -1.84 -17.04 -9.79
N ILE A 364 -0.72 -16.32 -9.64
CA ILE A 364 -0.68 -14.85 -9.54
C ILE A 364 0.34 -14.31 -10.53
N PHE A 365 -0.10 -13.37 -11.38
CA PHE A 365 0.75 -12.56 -12.24
C PHE A 365 0.62 -11.10 -11.80
N GLY A 366 1.61 -10.57 -11.08
CA GLY A 366 1.64 -9.19 -10.65
C GLY A 366 1.94 -8.22 -11.78
N GLY A 367 1.99 -6.95 -11.43
CA GLY A 367 2.45 -5.92 -12.34
C GLY A 367 3.96 -5.97 -12.59
N GLY A 368 4.42 -5.09 -13.45
CA GLY A 368 5.80 -4.97 -13.88
C GLY A 368 5.89 -4.29 -15.23
N TYR A 369 6.93 -4.62 -15.99
CA TYR A 369 7.19 -4.07 -17.31
C TYR A 369 7.33 -5.16 -18.37
N PRO A 370 6.27 -5.95 -18.65
CA PRO A 370 6.35 -7.03 -19.65
C PRO A 370 6.64 -6.51 -21.06
N GLU A 371 6.32 -5.24 -21.36
CA GLU A 371 6.63 -4.60 -22.63
C GLU A 371 8.12 -4.47 -22.89
N LEU A 372 8.95 -4.32 -21.86
CA LEU A 372 10.41 -4.29 -22.00
C LEU A 372 10.99 -5.68 -22.32
N TYR A 373 10.23 -6.72 -22.03
CA TYR A 373 10.60 -8.12 -22.23
C TYR A 373 9.67 -8.84 -23.20
N ALA A 374 8.89 -8.09 -23.99
CA ALA A 374 7.83 -8.65 -24.83
C ALA A 374 8.35 -9.72 -25.82
N LYS A 375 9.51 -9.47 -26.42
CA LYS A 375 10.16 -10.46 -27.30
C LYS A 375 10.58 -11.73 -26.55
N GLN A 376 11.17 -11.61 -25.36
CA GLN A 376 11.62 -12.76 -24.59
C GLN A 376 10.42 -13.60 -24.10
N LEU A 377 9.35 -12.95 -23.64
CA LEU A 377 8.09 -13.60 -23.28
C LEU A 377 7.47 -14.32 -24.50
N TYR A 378 7.52 -13.69 -25.68
CA TYR A 378 7.06 -14.29 -26.95
C TYR A 378 7.89 -15.53 -27.31
N ASP A 379 9.22 -15.46 -27.18
CA ASP A 379 10.12 -16.56 -27.53
C ASP A 379 9.91 -17.78 -26.60
N ASN A 380 9.47 -17.58 -25.36
CA ASN A 380 9.17 -18.66 -24.41
C ASN A 380 7.79 -19.29 -24.67
N ARG A 381 7.67 -19.97 -25.81
CA ARG A 381 6.42 -20.61 -26.27
C ARG A 381 5.90 -21.68 -25.31
N SER A 382 6.82 -22.44 -24.70
CA SER A 382 6.44 -23.54 -23.79
C SER A 382 5.77 -22.99 -22.53
N MET A 383 6.27 -21.91 -21.93
CA MET A 383 5.65 -21.27 -20.79
C MET A 383 4.29 -20.69 -21.16
N ARG A 384 4.17 -19.93 -22.27
CA ARG A 384 2.88 -19.37 -22.71
C ARG A 384 1.82 -20.46 -22.93
N ALA A 385 2.22 -21.58 -23.58
CA ALA A 385 1.32 -22.72 -23.78
C ALA A 385 0.89 -23.37 -22.47
N SER A 386 1.84 -23.54 -21.51
CA SER A 386 1.58 -24.10 -20.19
C SER A 386 0.62 -23.22 -19.37
N VAL A 387 0.83 -21.90 -19.36
CA VAL A 387 -0.07 -20.93 -18.70
C VAL A 387 -1.47 -21.02 -19.34
N ARG A 388 -1.55 -20.96 -20.67
CA ARG A 388 -2.83 -21.06 -21.37
C ARG A 388 -3.58 -22.34 -21.03
N GLN A 389 -2.90 -23.48 -21.04
CA GLN A 389 -3.49 -24.77 -20.71
C GLN A 389 -4.04 -24.80 -19.27
N ALA A 390 -3.29 -24.27 -18.28
CA ALA A 390 -3.73 -24.19 -16.92
C ALA A 390 -5.00 -23.33 -16.75
N LEU A 391 -5.03 -22.15 -17.37
CA LEU A 391 -6.18 -21.24 -17.31
C LEU A 391 -7.40 -21.78 -18.07
N GLU A 392 -7.20 -22.43 -19.22
CA GLU A 392 -8.27 -23.11 -19.96
C GLU A 392 -8.88 -24.29 -19.17
N ALA A 393 -8.09 -24.94 -18.33
CA ALA A 393 -8.56 -25.96 -17.40
C ALA A 393 -9.32 -25.37 -16.18
N GLY A 394 -9.42 -24.06 -16.05
CA GLY A 394 -10.13 -23.39 -14.95
C GLY A 394 -9.27 -23.13 -13.70
N MET A 395 -7.94 -23.23 -13.78
CA MET A 395 -7.08 -22.92 -12.64
C MET A 395 -7.33 -21.49 -12.14
N PRO A 396 -7.61 -21.27 -10.84
CA PRO A 396 -7.77 -19.95 -10.27
C PRO A 396 -6.56 -19.05 -10.56
N CYS A 397 -6.81 -17.83 -11.01
CA CYS A 397 -5.75 -16.90 -11.37
C CYS A 397 -6.14 -15.45 -11.08
N HIS A 398 -5.22 -14.70 -10.47
CA HIS A 398 -5.28 -13.26 -10.40
C HIS A 398 -4.15 -12.63 -11.21
N ALA A 399 -4.48 -11.65 -12.06
CA ALA A 399 -3.47 -10.96 -12.85
C ALA A 399 -3.69 -9.44 -12.85
N GLU A 400 -2.62 -8.69 -12.56
CA GLU A 400 -2.65 -7.25 -12.41
C GLU A 400 -1.75 -6.57 -13.45
N CYS A 401 -2.23 -5.49 -14.08
CA CYS A 401 -1.47 -4.59 -14.93
C CYS A 401 -0.58 -5.33 -15.97
N GLY A 402 0.73 -5.43 -15.74
CA GLY A 402 1.65 -6.18 -16.60
C GLY A 402 1.27 -7.66 -16.75
N GLY A 403 0.86 -8.30 -15.66
CA GLY A 403 0.36 -9.67 -15.68
C GLY A 403 -0.92 -9.82 -16.51
N PHE A 404 -1.84 -8.86 -16.39
CA PHE A 404 -3.05 -8.81 -17.22
C PHE A 404 -2.70 -8.72 -18.71
N LEU A 405 -1.77 -7.83 -19.09
CA LEU A 405 -1.33 -7.70 -20.49
C LEU A 405 -0.69 -8.98 -21.03
N TYR A 406 0.10 -9.69 -20.20
CA TYR A 406 0.72 -10.96 -20.57
C TYR A 406 -0.30 -12.08 -20.86
N LEU A 407 -1.44 -12.09 -20.15
CA LEU A 407 -2.51 -13.05 -20.40
C LEU A 407 -3.32 -12.74 -21.66
N GLY A 408 -3.19 -11.54 -22.23
CA GLY A 408 -3.85 -11.07 -23.44
C GLY A 408 -3.39 -11.78 -24.73
N LYS A 409 -3.97 -11.39 -25.88
CA LYS A 409 -3.61 -11.92 -27.20
C LYS A 409 -2.21 -11.51 -27.62
N SER A 410 -1.86 -10.24 -27.41
CA SER A 410 -0.60 -9.67 -27.86
C SER A 410 -0.22 -8.45 -27.03
N LEU A 411 1.04 -8.07 -27.07
CA LEU A 411 1.60 -6.89 -26.41
C LEU A 411 2.55 -6.18 -27.38
N ALA A 412 2.37 -4.87 -27.55
CA ALA A 412 3.32 -4.02 -28.25
C ALA A 412 4.45 -3.59 -27.30
N ASP A 413 5.68 -3.59 -27.79
CA ASP A 413 6.82 -2.97 -27.11
C ASP A 413 6.83 -1.43 -27.32
N ALA A 414 7.84 -0.74 -26.79
CA ALA A 414 7.98 0.71 -26.92
C ALA A 414 8.31 1.16 -28.36
N GLU A 415 8.86 0.27 -29.18
CA GLU A 415 9.15 0.49 -30.60
C GLU A 415 7.94 0.20 -31.51
N GLY A 416 6.83 -0.31 -30.94
CA GLY A 416 5.61 -0.64 -31.66
C GLY A 416 5.61 -2.04 -32.30
N ASN A 417 6.61 -2.89 -32.01
CA ASN A 417 6.59 -4.27 -32.45
C ASN A 417 5.57 -5.08 -31.63
N VAL A 418 4.73 -5.84 -32.29
CA VAL A 418 3.65 -6.61 -31.63
C VAL A 418 4.04 -8.06 -31.49
N TYR A 419 3.96 -8.58 -30.26
CA TYR A 419 4.31 -9.95 -29.89
C TYR A 419 3.09 -10.69 -29.36
N GLU A 420 2.88 -11.93 -29.82
CA GLU A 420 1.86 -12.80 -29.26
C GLU A 420 2.18 -13.15 -27.81
N MET A 421 1.18 -13.05 -26.93
CA MET A 421 1.27 -13.41 -25.52
C MET A 421 0.54 -14.73 -25.23
N VAL A 422 0.07 -14.96 -24.01
CA VAL A 422 -0.62 -16.20 -23.64
C VAL A 422 -1.88 -16.44 -24.50
N GLY A 423 -2.59 -15.37 -24.87
CA GLY A 423 -3.79 -15.45 -25.71
C GLY A 423 -4.98 -16.11 -25.02
N PHE A 424 -5.01 -16.11 -23.70
CA PHE A 424 -6.17 -16.57 -22.93
C PHE A 424 -7.25 -15.49 -22.85
N LEU A 425 -6.86 -14.24 -22.58
CA LEU A 425 -7.74 -13.07 -22.62
C LEU A 425 -7.78 -12.46 -24.04
N ASP A 426 -8.86 -11.77 -24.36
CA ASP A 426 -9.11 -11.28 -25.74
C ASP A 426 -8.47 -9.93 -26.06
N GLY A 427 -7.96 -9.20 -25.05
CA GLY A 427 -7.32 -7.90 -25.18
C GLY A 427 -5.96 -7.96 -25.87
N ALA A 428 -5.60 -6.88 -26.58
CA ALA A 428 -4.28 -6.60 -27.12
C ALA A 428 -3.69 -5.37 -26.42
N GLY A 429 -2.49 -5.50 -25.86
CA GLY A 429 -1.81 -4.43 -25.15
C GLY A 429 -1.04 -3.50 -26.10
N PHE A 430 -1.16 -2.19 -25.90
CA PHE A 430 -0.50 -1.17 -26.72
C PHE A 430 -0.08 0.03 -25.89
N GLN A 431 0.98 0.71 -26.33
CA GLN A 431 1.47 1.93 -25.69
C GLN A 431 0.54 3.10 -25.98
N THR A 432 0.37 3.98 -24.99
CA THR A 432 -0.40 5.22 -25.11
C THR A 432 0.51 6.44 -25.02
N GLU A 433 0.12 7.56 -25.63
CA GLU A 433 0.93 8.78 -25.66
C GLU A 433 1.09 9.44 -24.26
N ARG A 434 0.22 9.11 -23.32
CA ARG A 434 0.19 9.69 -21.98
C ARG A 434 -0.33 8.69 -20.97
N LEU A 435 -0.04 8.95 -19.71
CA LEU A 435 -0.57 8.19 -18.57
C LEU A 435 -2.09 8.08 -18.66
N GLN A 436 -2.62 6.86 -18.70
CA GLN A 436 -4.05 6.62 -18.90
C GLN A 436 -4.84 6.80 -17.62
N ARG A 437 -4.44 6.11 -16.56
CA ARG A 437 -5.09 6.17 -15.26
C ARG A 437 -4.06 6.30 -14.17
N PHE A 438 -4.39 7.08 -13.15
CA PHE A 438 -3.47 7.36 -12.06
C PHE A 438 -4.21 7.46 -10.74
N GLY A 439 -3.58 6.89 -9.68
CA GLY A 439 -3.97 7.04 -8.29
C GLY A 439 -4.95 5.99 -7.81
N TYR A 440 -5.46 6.20 -6.62
CA TYR A 440 -6.37 5.28 -5.94
C TYR A 440 -7.64 5.03 -6.72
N VAL A 441 -8.16 3.81 -6.57
CA VAL A 441 -9.38 3.34 -7.22
C VAL A 441 -10.14 2.42 -6.26
N GLU A 442 -11.44 2.55 -6.26
CA GLU A 442 -12.39 1.61 -5.65
C GLU A 442 -13.13 0.87 -6.75
N LEU A 443 -13.37 -0.43 -6.54
CA LEU A 443 -14.04 -1.29 -7.51
C LEU A 443 -15.13 -2.10 -6.81
N ALA A 444 -16.28 -2.20 -7.45
CA ALA A 444 -17.35 -3.12 -7.03
C ALA A 444 -17.61 -4.15 -8.13
N PRO A 445 -17.62 -5.47 -7.81
CA PRO A 445 -18.09 -6.49 -8.74
C PRO A 445 -19.52 -6.23 -9.20
N GLN A 446 -19.81 -6.49 -10.48
CA GLN A 446 -21.14 -6.27 -11.06
C GLN A 446 -22.06 -7.49 -10.92
N ASP A 447 -21.48 -8.68 -10.83
CA ASP A 447 -22.24 -9.92 -10.75
C ASP A 447 -22.28 -10.44 -9.29
N ALA A 448 -23.49 -10.51 -8.74
CA ALA A 448 -23.77 -11.01 -7.40
C ALA A 448 -23.52 -12.53 -7.22
N GLY A 449 -23.40 -13.28 -8.31
CA GLY A 449 -23.28 -14.75 -8.25
C GLY A 449 -21.89 -15.27 -7.92
N VAL A 450 -20.87 -14.42 -7.92
CA VAL A 450 -19.46 -14.87 -7.86
C VAL A 450 -18.67 -14.28 -6.72
N PHE A 451 -19.07 -13.13 -6.26
CA PHE A 451 -18.41 -12.42 -5.17
C PHE A 451 -19.49 -11.92 -4.22
N ALA A 452 -19.29 -12.07 -2.92
CA ALA A 452 -20.23 -11.58 -1.92
C ALA A 452 -20.69 -10.16 -2.28
N VAL A 453 -21.98 -10.01 -2.48
CA VAL A 453 -22.62 -8.74 -2.83
C VAL A 453 -22.21 -7.71 -1.79
N ASN A 454 -21.61 -6.61 -2.19
CA ASN A 454 -21.14 -5.46 -1.40
C ASN A 454 -19.63 -5.41 -1.08
N THR A 455 -18.78 -6.31 -1.61
CA THR A 455 -17.33 -6.17 -1.45
C THR A 455 -16.83 -5.01 -2.32
N VAL A 456 -16.29 -3.97 -1.70
CA VAL A 456 -15.53 -2.92 -2.39
C VAL A 456 -14.06 -3.26 -2.32
N LEU A 457 -13.47 -3.55 -3.47
CA LEU A 457 -12.03 -3.75 -3.60
C LEU A 457 -11.32 -2.40 -3.72
N ARG A 458 -10.16 -2.27 -3.11
CA ARG A 458 -9.35 -1.07 -3.16
C ARG A 458 -8.02 -1.35 -3.79
N GLY A 459 -7.61 -0.44 -4.65
CA GLY A 459 -6.38 -0.57 -5.40
C GLY A 459 -5.85 0.76 -5.89
N HIS A 460 -4.89 0.66 -6.77
CA HIS A 460 -4.20 1.77 -7.37
C HIS A 460 -3.92 1.47 -8.84
N GLU A 461 -4.00 2.47 -9.70
CA GLU A 461 -3.66 2.38 -11.13
C GLU A 461 -2.54 3.34 -11.47
N PHE A 462 -1.60 2.86 -12.28
CA PHE A 462 -0.53 3.65 -12.86
C PHE A 462 0.02 2.94 -14.11
N HIS A 463 -0.45 3.31 -15.30
CA HIS A 463 -0.01 2.63 -16.52
C HIS A 463 0.01 3.54 -17.76
N TYR A 464 1.03 3.33 -18.60
CA TYR A 464 1.22 3.95 -19.91
C TYR A 464 0.84 3.02 -21.07
N TRP A 465 0.56 1.73 -20.77
CA TRP A 465 -0.01 0.78 -21.71
C TRP A 465 -1.49 0.66 -21.44
N ASP A 466 -2.25 0.41 -22.51
CA ASP A 466 -3.68 0.13 -22.40
C ASP A 466 -4.00 -1.19 -23.12
N SER A 467 -5.25 -1.65 -23.06
CA SER A 467 -5.72 -2.86 -23.70
C SER A 467 -6.97 -2.56 -24.52
N THR A 468 -7.11 -3.26 -25.65
CA THR A 468 -8.34 -3.19 -26.48
C THR A 468 -9.58 -3.76 -25.76
N ASP A 469 -9.36 -4.54 -24.70
CA ASP A 469 -10.40 -5.07 -23.82
C ASP A 469 -9.91 -4.98 -22.38
N CYS A 470 -10.58 -4.18 -21.55
CA CYS A 470 -10.29 -3.99 -20.13
C CYS A 470 -11.29 -4.72 -19.23
N GLY A 471 -12.27 -5.42 -19.81
CA GLY A 471 -13.33 -6.12 -19.11
C GLY A 471 -14.39 -5.22 -18.49
N ASP A 472 -15.42 -5.87 -17.97
CA ASP A 472 -16.60 -5.25 -17.36
C ASP A 472 -17.07 -5.97 -16.07
N ALA A 473 -16.27 -6.87 -15.55
CA ALA A 473 -16.64 -7.63 -14.34
C ALA A 473 -16.78 -6.73 -13.08
N CYS A 474 -16.16 -5.55 -13.10
CA CYS A 474 -16.29 -4.56 -12.03
C CYS A 474 -16.62 -3.18 -12.61
N LEU A 475 -17.30 -2.37 -11.79
CA LEU A 475 -17.33 -0.91 -11.93
C LEU A 475 -16.31 -0.29 -11.01
N ALA A 476 -15.45 0.57 -11.55
CA ALA A 476 -14.47 1.32 -10.80
C ALA A 476 -14.81 2.80 -10.74
N TRP A 477 -14.39 3.46 -9.66
CA TRP A 477 -14.48 4.92 -9.50
C TRP A 477 -13.29 5.48 -8.71
N LYS A 478 -13.07 6.78 -8.84
CA LYS A 478 -12.08 7.47 -7.99
C LYS A 478 -12.69 7.87 -6.65
N PRO A 479 -11.97 7.76 -5.52
CA PRO A 479 -12.51 7.94 -4.17
C PRO A 479 -13.29 9.26 -3.95
N LEU A 480 -12.83 10.35 -4.59
CA LEU A 480 -13.47 11.67 -4.48
C LEU A 480 -14.47 11.97 -5.60
N SER A 481 -14.76 11.01 -6.49
CA SER A 481 -15.61 11.25 -7.66
C SER A 481 -16.44 10.01 -8.03
N LYS A 482 -17.32 9.61 -7.11
CA LYS A 482 -18.22 8.44 -7.33
C LYS A 482 -19.17 8.59 -8.53
N GLN A 483 -19.35 9.81 -9.06
CA GLN A 483 -20.22 10.07 -10.22
C GLN A 483 -19.63 9.60 -11.55
N LYS A 484 -18.31 9.39 -11.63
CA LYS A 484 -17.64 8.93 -12.85
C LYS A 484 -17.14 7.50 -12.64
N THR A 485 -17.95 6.56 -13.06
CA THR A 485 -17.59 5.14 -13.07
C THR A 485 -17.07 4.71 -14.43
N TYR A 486 -16.30 3.63 -14.46
CA TYR A 486 -15.86 2.99 -15.68
C TYR A 486 -15.76 1.48 -15.48
N PRO A 487 -16.06 0.67 -16.51
CA PRO A 487 -15.92 -0.77 -16.43
C PRO A 487 -14.43 -1.16 -16.37
N CYS A 488 -14.14 -2.22 -15.64
CA CYS A 488 -12.81 -2.79 -15.55
C CYS A 488 -12.88 -4.24 -15.07
N MET A 489 -11.75 -4.91 -15.06
CA MET A 489 -11.53 -6.30 -14.72
C MET A 489 -12.24 -7.28 -15.67
N VAL A 490 -11.46 -8.21 -16.17
CA VAL A 490 -11.95 -9.35 -16.94
C VAL A 490 -12.15 -10.53 -15.99
N LYS A 491 -13.31 -11.17 -16.06
CA LYS A 491 -13.56 -12.46 -15.45
C LYS A 491 -13.76 -13.51 -16.55
N LYS A 492 -12.87 -14.50 -16.60
CA LYS A 492 -12.96 -15.60 -17.56
C LYS A 492 -12.57 -16.91 -16.89
N LYS A 493 -13.51 -17.85 -16.78
CA LYS A 493 -13.33 -19.07 -15.96
C LYS A 493 -12.86 -18.73 -14.54
N GLY A 494 -11.82 -19.36 -14.01
CA GLY A 494 -11.22 -19.05 -12.71
C GLY A 494 -10.31 -17.81 -12.66
N THR A 495 -10.22 -17.04 -13.76
CA THR A 495 -9.30 -15.88 -13.85
C THR A 495 -10.04 -14.58 -13.58
N PHE A 496 -9.44 -13.73 -12.73
CA PHE A 496 -9.82 -12.35 -12.45
C PHE A 496 -8.62 -11.44 -12.72
N ALA A 497 -8.71 -10.58 -13.73
CA ALA A 497 -7.57 -9.85 -14.26
C ALA A 497 -7.91 -8.44 -14.74
N GLY A 498 -6.99 -7.46 -14.54
CA GLY A 498 -7.19 -6.09 -14.99
C GLY A 498 -6.01 -5.19 -14.68
N PHE A 499 -6.15 -3.88 -14.93
CA PHE A 499 -5.10 -2.90 -14.65
C PHE A 499 -4.95 -2.55 -13.16
N PRO A 500 -6.03 -2.47 -12.35
CA PRO A 500 -5.89 -2.14 -10.94
C PRO A 500 -4.96 -3.10 -10.20
N HIS A 501 -4.04 -2.53 -9.42
CA HIS A 501 -3.25 -3.26 -8.44
C HIS A 501 -4.03 -3.27 -7.12
N LEU A 502 -4.49 -4.43 -6.71
CA LEU A 502 -5.37 -4.57 -5.55
C LEU A 502 -4.57 -4.84 -4.27
N TYR A 503 -5.06 -4.26 -3.18
CA TYR A 503 -4.54 -4.56 -1.85
C TYR A 503 -5.49 -5.52 -1.14
N TYR A 504 -4.98 -6.70 -0.70
CA TYR A 504 -5.85 -7.80 -0.29
C TYR A 504 -6.36 -7.66 1.14
N ALA A 505 -5.62 -6.97 2.02
CA ALA A 505 -6.08 -6.75 3.39
C ALA A 505 -7.33 -5.86 3.41
N GLY A 506 -8.37 -6.31 4.10
CA GLY A 506 -9.71 -5.73 4.07
C GLY A 506 -10.65 -6.33 3.01
N ALA A 507 -10.15 -7.31 2.22
CA ALA A 507 -10.95 -8.09 1.27
C ALA A 507 -10.52 -9.57 1.28
N GLU A 508 -10.12 -10.06 2.44
CA GLU A 508 -9.52 -11.38 2.65
C GLU A 508 -10.41 -12.51 2.14
N ALA A 509 -11.71 -12.45 2.43
CA ALA A 509 -12.68 -13.45 1.99
C ALA A 509 -12.79 -13.50 0.46
N PHE A 510 -12.79 -12.35 -0.21
CA PHE A 510 -12.82 -12.27 -1.67
C PHE A 510 -11.63 -13.02 -2.29
N PHE A 511 -10.41 -12.75 -1.82
CA PHE A 511 -9.21 -13.38 -2.37
C PHE A 511 -9.10 -14.86 -2.00
N TYR A 512 -9.57 -15.25 -0.81
CA TYR A 512 -9.69 -16.65 -0.44
C TYR A 512 -10.62 -17.40 -1.44
N HIS A 513 -11.82 -16.90 -1.69
CA HIS A 513 -12.76 -17.51 -2.63
C HIS A 513 -12.22 -17.53 -4.06
N LEU A 514 -11.58 -16.44 -4.50
CA LEU A 514 -10.95 -16.37 -5.82
C LEU A 514 -9.92 -17.49 -6.00
N PHE A 515 -9.01 -17.65 -5.04
CA PHE A 515 -7.93 -18.62 -5.15
C PHE A 515 -8.36 -20.05 -4.81
N SER A 516 -9.33 -20.26 -3.93
CA SER A 516 -9.83 -21.61 -3.60
C SER A 516 -10.68 -22.23 -4.71
N GLY A 517 -11.10 -21.46 -5.70
CA GLY A 517 -12.00 -21.92 -6.77
C GLY A 517 -13.42 -22.21 -6.28
N SER A 518 -13.79 -21.77 -5.10
CA SER A 518 -15.11 -22.04 -4.48
C SER A 518 -16.29 -21.39 -5.21
N ASN A 519 -16.02 -20.66 -6.27
CA ASN A 519 -16.98 -19.89 -7.09
C ASN A 519 -17.10 -20.42 -8.54
N GLN A 520 -16.81 -21.71 -8.76
CA GLN A 520 -17.05 -22.35 -10.07
C GLN A 520 -18.44 -22.94 -10.19
#